data_f2bfc3506346079484447941899d7a42
#
_entry.id   f2bfc3506346079484447941899d7a42
#
_cell.length_a   1.000
_cell.length_b   1.000
_cell.length_c   1.000
_cell.angle_alpha   90.00
_cell.angle_beta   90.00
_cell.angle_gamma   90.00
#
_symmetry.space_group_name_H-M   'P 1'
#
loop_
_entity.id
_entity.type
_entity.pdbx_description
1 polymer ?
#
loop_
_entity_poly.entity_id
_entity_poly.type
_entity_poly.pdbx_seq_one_letter_code
_entity_poly.pdbx_strand_id
1 'polypeptide(L)'
;MSIESGEPADWPEHLPGAFYQALEELNRGEYFLCHETLEALWIPEKRTVRELYQGVIQIAVGCYHLTVRANWVGAVNKLEAGARRLERALKDPSPELYGVKWKSLIQEVDRLLDHLRLLNRDRISEYDRSLLPQARYGRPEDSR
;
A
#
# COMPACT_ATOMS: atom_id res chain seq x y z
N MET A 1 8.87 25.28 -12.28
CA MET A 1 8.09 24.94 -11.70
C MET A 1 7.25 23.88 -12.02
N SER A 2 7.38 22.93 -12.14
CA SER A 2 6.76 21.82 -12.64
C SER A 2 5.97 21.07 -11.69
N ILE A 3 5.52 21.68 -10.68
CA ILE A 3 4.79 20.97 -9.75
C ILE A 3 3.44 20.71 -10.17
N GLU A 4 3.01 21.16 -11.28
CA GLU A 4 1.65 20.93 -11.70
C GLU A 4 1.36 19.49 -11.99
N SER A 5 2.40 18.68 -12.21
CA SER A 5 2.17 17.27 -12.50
C SER A 5 1.73 16.47 -11.28
N GLY A 6 1.85 17.04 -10.09
CA GLY A 6 1.45 16.33 -8.88
C GLY A 6 2.54 15.47 -8.27
N GLU A 7 3.60 15.16 -9.00
CA GLU A 7 4.68 14.41 -8.43
C GLU A 7 5.88 15.31 -8.16
N PRO A 8 6.61 15.07 -7.08
CA PRO A 8 7.80 15.86 -6.79
C PRO A 8 8.85 15.71 -7.89
N ALA A 9 9.62 16.76 -8.07
CA ALA A 9 10.60 16.79 -9.15
C ALA A 9 11.68 15.72 -9.00
N ASP A 10 11.93 15.26 -7.78
CA ASP A 10 12.99 14.30 -7.54
C ASP A 10 12.56 12.83 -7.66
N TRP A 11 11.32 12.59 -8.05
CA TRP A 11 10.85 11.21 -8.19
C TRP A 11 11.42 10.59 -9.46
N PRO A 12 11.81 9.30 -9.42
CA PRO A 12 12.38 8.67 -10.60
C PRO A 12 11.33 8.44 -11.67
N GLU A 13 11.81 8.27 -12.89
CA GLU A 13 10.91 7.99 -14.00
C GLU A 13 10.32 6.59 -13.87
N HIS A 14 11.08 5.65 -13.35
CA HIS A 14 10.64 4.27 -13.18
C HIS A 14 10.98 3.78 -11.78
N LEU A 15 10.14 2.93 -11.23
CA LEU A 15 10.44 2.28 -9.96
C LEU A 15 11.20 0.98 -10.22
N PRO A 16 12.00 0.53 -9.24
CA PRO A 16 12.72 -0.74 -9.41
C PRO A 16 11.75 -1.92 -9.52
N GLY A 17 12.19 -2.97 -10.21
CA GLY A 17 11.37 -4.16 -10.37
C GLY A 17 10.94 -4.77 -9.04
N ALA A 18 11.77 -4.63 -8.01
CA ALA A 18 11.43 -5.16 -6.69
C ALA A 18 10.15 -4.53 -6.12
N PHE A 19 9.84 -3.29 -6.52
CA PHE A 19 8.59 -2.67 -6.08
C PHE A 19 7.38 -3.49 -6.56
N TYR A 20 7.41 -3.89 -7.84
CA TYR A 20 6.30 -4.67 -8.40
C TYR A 20 6.26 -6.08 -7.83
N GLN A 21 7.43 -6.63 -7.51
CA GLN A 21 7.49 -7.89 -6.80
C GLN A 21 6.79 -7.78 -5.44
N ALA A 22 6.99 -6.67 -4.74
CA ALA A 22 6.35 -6.45 -3.46
C ALA A 22 4.83 -6.35 -3.60
N LEU A 23 4.34 -5.71 -4.67
CA LEU A 23 2.90 -5.67 -4.91
C LEU A 23 2.33 -7.05 -5.15
N GLU A 24 3.09 -7.90 -5.85
CA GLU A 24 2.66 -9.27 -6.06
C GLU A 24 2.62 -10.05 -4.74
N GLU A 25 3.60 -9.82 -3.88
CA GLU A 25 3.62 -10.44 -2.56
C GLU A 25 2.42 -10.01 -1.73
N LEU A 26 2.08 -8.72 -1.79
CA LEU A 26 0.89 -8.21 -1.12
C LEU A 26 -0.35 -8.94 -1.61
N ASN A 27 -0.48 -9.08 -2.93
CA ASN A 27 -1.64 -9.71 -3.53
C ASN A 27 -1.77 -11.19 -3.18
N ARG A 28 -0.64 -11.84 -2.92
CA ARG A 28 -0.64 -13.26 -2.53
C ARG A 28 -0.83 -13.45 -1.04
N GLY A 29 -0.95 -12.38 -0.28
CA GLY A 29 -1.07 -12.50 1.17
C GLY A 29 0.25 -12.75 1.87
N GLU A 30 1.37 -12.56 1.17
CA GLU A 30 2.70 -12.74 1.75
C GLU A 30 3.14 -11.40 2.35
N TYR A 31 2.43 -11.00 3.39
CA TYR A 31 2.55 -9.64 3.93
C TYR A 31 3.89 -9.36 4.57
N PHE A 32 4.44 -10.32 5.29
CA PHE A 32 5.72 -10.10 5.93
C PHE A 32 6.82 -9.97 4.88
N LEU A 33 6.77 -10.81 3.85
CA LEU A 33 7.74 -10.76 2.76
C LEU A 33 7.63 -9.43 1.99
N CYS A 34 6.40 -9.00 1.74
CA CYS A 34 6.16 -7.70 1.10
C CYS A 34 6.82 -6.58 1.89
N HIS A 35 6.65 -6.61 3.21
CA HIS A 35 7.26 -5.63 4.09
C HIS A 35 8.80 -5.66 3.95
N GLU A 36 9.40 -6.85 3.94
CA GLU A 36 10.84 -6.96 3.83
C GLU A 36 11.36 -6.47 2.48
N THR A 37 10.67 -6.81 1.40
CA THR A 37 11.05 -6.40 0.07
C THR A 37 11.04 -4.88 -0.05
N LEU A 38 9.98 -4.25 0.47
CA LEU A 38 9.86 -2.79 0.39
C LEU A 38 10.81 -2.09 1.35
N GLU A 39 11.07 -2.67 2.51
CA GLU A 39 11.99 -2.05 3.45
C GLU A 39 13.40 -1.97 2.85
N ALA A 40 13.78 -2.99 2.11
CA ALA A 40 15.08 -3.00 1.43
C ALA A 40 15.18 -1.86 0.40
N LEU A 41 14.06 -1.47 -0.21
CA LEU A 41 14.03 -0.34 -1.12
C LEU A 41 13.99 0.99 -0.37
N TRP A 42 13.28 1.00 0.75
CA TRP A 42 13.01 2.23 1.51
C TRP A 42 14.25 2.72 2.27
N ILE A 43 15.03 1.81 2.84
CA ILE A 43 16.16 2.21 3.66
C ILE A 43 17.16 3.09 2.91
N PRO A 44 17.61 2.72 1.70
CA PRO A 44 18.58 3.57 1.00
C PRO A 44 17.96 4.73 0.23
N GLU A 45 16.63 4.76 0.07
CA GLU A 45 16.01 5.78 -0.76
C GLU A 45 15.93 7.11 -0.02
N LYS A 46 16.54 8.15 -0.60
CA LYS A 46 16.55 9.47 0.02
C LYS A 46 15.49 10.40 -0.56
N ARG A 47 14.95 10.08 -1.74
CA ARG A 47 13.95 10.94 -2.37
C ARG A 47 12.60 10.71 -1.76
N THR A 48 11.70 11.68 -1.92
CA THR A 48 10.38 11.58 -1.28
C THR A 48 9.51 10.46 -1.85
N VAL A 49 9.89 9.86 -2.98
CA VAL A 49 9.18 8.68 -3.49
C VAL A 49 9.17 7.56 -2.45
N ARG A 50 10.06 7.59 -1.47
CA ARG A 50 10.08 6.61 -0.39
C ARG A 50 8.76 6.59 0.38
N GLU A 51 7.97 7.66 0.27
CA GLU A 51 6.65 7.69 0.90
C GLU A 51 5.70 6.66 0.29
N LEU A 52 5.86 6.35 -1.00
CA LEU A 52 5.06 5.29 -1.61
C LEU A 52 5.44 3.93 -1.03
N TYR A 53 6.74 3.70 -0.85
CA TYR A 53 7.19 2.44 -0.25
C TYR A 53 6.63 2.31 1.16
N GLN A 54 6.74 3.38 1.95
CA GLN A 54 6.28 3.32 3.33
C GLN A 54 4.78 3.12 3.43
N GLY A 55 4.02 3.75 2.54
CA GLY A 55 2.57 3.58 2.53
C GLY A 55 2.18 2.12 2.30
N VAL A 56 2.81 1.46 1.32
CA VAL A 56 2.52 0.06 1.04
C VAL A 56 3.03 -0.83 2.16
N ILE A 57 4.19 -0.50 2.75
CA ILE A 57 4.69 -1.24 3.92
C ILE A 57 3.64 -1.22 5.03
N GLN A 58 3.07 -0.06 5.32
CA GLN A 58 2.09 0.05 6.39
C GLN A 58 0.83 -0.75 6.10
N ILE A 59 0.39 -0.77 4.84
CA ILE A 59 -0.75 -1.59 4.45
C ILE A 59 -0.43 -3.07 4.66
N ALA A 60 0.76 -3.51 4.24
CA ALA A 60 1.15 -4.90 4.41
C ALA A 60 1.24 -5.28 5.89
N VAL A 61 1.83 -4.41 6.71
CA VAL A 61 1.94 -4.67 8.15
C VAL A 61 0.56 -4.72 8.79
N GLY A 62 -0.36 -3.84 8.35
CA GLY A 62 -1.74 -3.88 8.84
C GLY A 62 -2.42 -5.19 8.51
N CYS A 63 -2.25 -5.66 7.28
CA CYS A 63 -2.82 -6.95 6.89
C CYS A 63 -2.19 -8.11 7.66
N TYR A 64 -0.89 -8.01 7.96
CA TYR A 64 -0.22 -9.02 8.76
C TYR A 64 -0.79 -9.06 10.18
N HIS A 65 -1.00 -7.89 10.80
CA HIS A 65 -1.62 -7.83 12.11
C HIS A 65 -3.01 -8.48 12.10
N LEU A 66 -3.74 -8.27 11.01
CA LEU A 66 -5.09 -8.80 10.90
C LEU A 66 -5.09 -10.32 10.70
N THR A 67 -4.29 -10.79 9.73
CA THR A 67 -4.41 -12.19 9.30
C THR A 67 -3.60 -13.15 10.14
N VAL A 68 -2.48 -12.70 10.71
CA VAL A 68 -1.58 -13.58 11.45
C VAL A 68 -1.68 -13.36 12.95
N ARG A 69 -1.84 -12.10 13.37
CA ARG A 69 -1.80 -11.79 14.79
C ARG A 69 -3.15 -11.56 15.43
N ALA A 70 -4.22 -11.48 14.65
CA ALA A 70 -5.56 -11.13 15.15
C ALA A 70 -5.49 -9.89 16.03
N ASN A 71 -4.68 -8.92 15.61
CA ASN A 71 -4.46 -7.69 16.36
C ASN A 71 -5.26 -6.56 15.73
N TRP A 72 -6.46 -6.30 16.25
CA TRP A 72 -7.37 -5.30 15.70
C TRP A 72 -6.74 -3.89 15.75
N VAL A 73 -6.14 -3.53 16.88
CA VAL A 73 -5.58 -2.20 17.03
C VAL A 73 -4.43 -1.98 16.05
N GLY A 74 -3.53 -2.96 15.94
CA GLY A 74 -2.41 -2.86 15.01
C GLY A 74 -2.88 -2.81 13.58
N ALA A 75 -3.88 -3.62 13.22
CA ALA A 75 -4.41 -3.64 11.86
C ALA A 75 -5.02 -2.29 11.50
N VAL A 76 -5.91 -1.78 12.34
CA VAL A 76 -6.59 -0.51 12.05
C VAL A 76 -5.59 0.63 11.97
N ASN A 77 -4.67 0.70 12.92
CA ASN A 77 -3.70 1.80 12.94
C ASN A 77 -2.80 1.79 11.70
N LYS A 78 -2.31 0.63 11.32
CA LYS A 78 -1.37 0.55 10.18
C LYS A 78 -2.09 0.73 8.85
N LEU A 79 -3.27 0.16 8.69
CA LEU A 79 -4.03 0.34 7.46
C LEU A 79 -4.41 1.80 7.27
N GLU A 80 -4.85 2.45 8.33
CA GLU A 80 -5.19 3.88 8.27
C GLU A 80 -3.96 4.71 7.93
N ALA A 81 -2.85 4.46 8.60
CA ALA A 81 -1.62 5.20 8.35
C ALA A 81 -1.15 5.03 6.92
N GLY A 82 -1.20 3.80 6.39
CA GLY A 82 -0.75 3.53 5.03
C GLY A 82 -1.60 4.23 3.98
N ALA A 83 -2.93 4.13 4.12
CA ALA A 83 -3.83 4.76 3.16
C ALA A 83 -3.64 6.29 3.17
N ARG A 84 -3.53 6.88 4.37
CA ARG A 84 -3.37 8.35 4.45
C ARG A 84 -2.01 8.78 3.93
N ARG A 85 -0.97 7.97 4.14
CA ARG A 85 0.36 8.29 3.62
C ARG A 85 0.37 8.30 2.11
N LEU A 86 -0.27 7.31 1.49
CA LEU A 86 -0.36 7.28 0.02
C LEU A 86 -1.13 8.49 -0.52
N GLU A 87 -2.21 8.87 0.15
CA GLU A 87 -2.97 10.04 -0.28
C GLU A 87 -2.13 11.31 -0.22
N ARG A 88 -1.36 11.48 0.85
CA ARG A 88 -0.53 12.67 0.98
C ARG A 88 0.59 12.69 -0.04
N ALA A 89 1.19 11.54 -0.29
CA ALA A 89 2.31 11.46 -1.23
C ALA A 89 1.86 11.70 -2.67
N LEU A 90 0.71 11.16 -3.02
CA LEU A 90 0.21 11.24 -4.39
C LEU A 90 -0.59 12.50 -4.67
N LYS A 91 -1.16 13.11 -3.62
CA LYS A 91 -2.03 14.27 -3.72
C LYS A 91 -3.27 13.98 -4.53
N ASP A 92 -3.14 13.52 -5.76
CA ASP A 92 -4.26 13.06 -6.56
C ASP A 92 -3.96 11.61 -6.97
N PRO A 93 -4.54 10.64 -6.26
CA PRO A 93 -4.25 9.22 -6.57
C PRO A 93 -4.95 8.69 -7.81
N SER A 94 -5.78 9.51 -8.49
CA SER A 94 -6.47 9.05 -9.69
C SER A 94 -5.55 8.62 -10.81
N PRO A 95 -4.47 9.35 -11.12
CA PRO A 95 -3.56 8.88 -12.16
C PRO A 95 -2.93 7.56 -11.76
N GLU A 96 -2.66 6.71 -12.75
CA GLU A 96 -2.02 5.42 -12.49
C GLU A 96 -0.52 5.59 -12.56
N LEU A 97 0.01 6.39 -11.66
CA LEU A 97 1.44 6.66 -11.61
C LEU A 97 2.20 5.35 -11.42
N TYR A 98 3.23 5.15 -12.21
CA TYR A 98 4.02 3.93 -12.22
C TYR A 98 3.19 2.68 -12.57
N GLY A 99 2.06 2.89 -13.25
CA GLY A 99 1.20 1.79 -13.67
C GLY A 99 0.35 1.18 -12.56
N VAL A 100 0.30 1.80 -11.40
CA VAL A 100 -0.42 1.26 -10.25
C VAL A 100 -1.75 2.00 -10.09
N LYS A 101 -2.82 1.26 -9.86
CA LYS A 101 -4.13 1.85 -9.62
C LYS A 101 -4.23 2.26 -8.16
N TRP A 102 -3.60 3.35 -7.83
CA TRP A 102 -3.47 3.82 -6.45
C TRP A 102 -4.82 4.11 -5.79
N LYS A 103 -5.71 4.77 -6.54
CA LYS A 103 -7.02 5.12 -5.99
C LYS A 103 -7.79 3.86 -5.61
N SER A 104 -7.72 2.84 -6.45
CA SER A 104 -8.38 1.56 -6.18
C SER A 104 -7.82 0.92 -4.91
N LEU A 105 -6.50 0.93 -4.75
CA LEU A 105 -5.88 0.34 -3.57
C LEU A 105 -6.34 1.06 -2.31
N ILE A 106 -6.31 2.40 -2.34
CA ILE A 106 -6.71 3.18 -1.18
C ILE A 106 -8.18 2.92 -0.83
N GLN A 107 -9.04 2.86 -1.84
CA GLN A 107 -10.46 2.58 -1.62
C GLN A 107 -10.68 1.20 -1.01
N GLU A 108 -9.92 0.20 -1.45
CA GLU A 108 -10.06 -1.14 -0.87
C GLU A 108 -9.58 -1.19 0.57
N VAL A 109 -8.51 -0.45 0.89
CA VAL A 109 -8.06 -0.35 2.27
C VAL A 109 -9.12 0.33 3.13
N ASP A 110 -9.72 1.41 2.63
CA ASP A 110 -10.76 2.12 3.37
C ASP A 110 -12.00 1.24 3.59
N ARG A 111 -12.33 0.42 2.61
CA ARG A 111 -13.47 -0.50 2.75
C ARG A 111 -13.17 -1.53 3.85
N LEU A 112 -11.96 -2.05 3.87
CA LEU A 112 -11.57 -2.98 4.93
C LEU A 112 -11.60 -2.29 6.29
N LEU A 113 -11.12 -1.04 6.38
CA LEU A 113 -11.13 -0.29 7.62
C LEU A 113 -12.56 -0.11 8.14
N ASP A 114 -13.49 0.25 7.27
CA ASP A 114 -14.89 0.41 7.68
C ASP A 114 -15.44 -0.89 8.23
N HIS A 115 -15.12 -2.00 7.57
CA HIS A 115 -15.55 -3.32 8.02
C HIS A 115 -14.97 -3.66 9.41
N LEU A 116 -13.68 -3.43 9.60
CA LEU A 116 -13.03 -3.73 10.87
C LEU A 116 -13.59 -2.89 12.00
N ARG A 117 -13.96 -1.65 11.71
CA ARG A 117 -14.54 -0.77 12.72
C ARG A 117 -15.96 -1.20 13.11
N LEU A 118 -16.71 -1.79 12.17
CA LEU A 118 -18.00 -2.34 12.48
C LEU A 118 -17.89 -3.57 13.37
N LEU A 119 -16.90 -4.41 13.12
CA LEU A 119 -16.68 -5.62 13.93
C LEU A 119 -16.12 -5.30 15.29
N ASN A 120 -15.31 -4.26 15.39
CA ASN A 120 -14.48 -3.87 16.51
C ASN A 120 -13.58 -5.03 16.97
N ARG A 121 -12.82 -4.82 18.05
CA ARG A 121 -11.77 -5.79 18.39
C ARG A 121 -12.32 -7.14 18.88
N ASP A 122 -13.52 -7.13 19.44
CA ASP A 122 -14.06 -8.37 20.02
C ASP A 122 -14.44 -9.39 18.96
N ARG A 123 -14.72 -8.92 17.76
CA ARG A 123 -15.21 -9.78 16.69
C ARG A 123 -14.24 -9.87 15.52
N ILE A 124 -12.96 -9.57 15.76
CA ILE A 124 -12.00 -9.53 14.68
C ILE A 124 -11.90 -10.86 13.92
N SER A 125 -12.11 -11.98 14.59
CA SER A 125 -12.01 -13.28 13.92
C SER A 125 -13.10 -13.47 12.85
N GLU A 126 -14.11 -12.60 12.84
CA GLU A 126 -15.20 -12.70 11.88
C GLU A 126 -14.97 -11.85 10.63
N TYR A 127 -13.78 -11.27 10.47
CA TYR A 127 -13.56 -10.39 9.33
C TYR A 127 -13.75 -11.12 8.00
N ASP A 128 -14.20 -10.37 7.01
CA ASP A 128 -14.45 -10.89 5.67
C ASP A 128 -13.14 -10.90 4.88
N ARG A 129 -12.60 -12.08 4.62
CA ARG A 129 -11.31 -12.21 3.94
C ARG A 129 -11.36 -11.67 2.51
N SER A 130 -12.53 -11.60 1.89
CA SER A 130 -12.63 -11.07 0.53
C SER A 130 -12.34 -9.57 0.48
N LEU A 131 -12.28 -8.90 1.64
CA LEU A 131 -11.99 -7.48 1.70
C LEU A 131 -10.50 -7.18 1.85
N LEU A 132 -9.63 -8.19 1.90
CA LEU A 132 -8.19 -7.94 1.91
C LEU A 132 -7.80 -7.21 0.63
N PRO A 133 -7.06 -6.11 0.75
CA PRO A 133 -6.82 -5.26 -0.42
C PRO A 133 -5.89 -5.90 -1.44
N GLN A 134 -6.11 -5.57 -2.69
CA GLN A 134 -5.31 -6.04 -3.82
C GLN A 134 -4.75 -4.83 -4.54
N ALA A 135 -3.48 -4.89 -4.91
CA ALA A 135 -2.87 -3.85 -5.73
C ALA A 135 -2.98 -4.27 -7.19
N ARG A 136 -3.65 -3.45 -7.99
CA ARG A 136 -3.79 -3.72 -9.42
C ARG A 136 -2.79 -2.85 -10.17
N TYR A 137 -1.98 -3.48 -11.01
CA TYR A 137 -0.89 -2.75 -11.64
C TYR A 137 -0.47 -3.43 -12.95
N GLY A 138 0.18 -2.61 -13.82
CA GLY A 138 0.87 -3.13 -14.98
C GLY A 138 2.28 -2.61 -14.93
N ARG A 139 3.26 -3.48 -15.16
CA ARG A 139 4.64 -3.03 -15.17
C ARG A 139 4.90 -2.26 -16.45
N PRO A 140 5.77 -1.25 -16.42
CA PRO A 140 6.07 -0.51 -17.64
C PRO A 140 6.52 -1.40 -18.79
N GLU A 141 7.27 -2.44 -18.51
CA GLU A 141 7.73 -3.33 -19.56
C GLU A 141 6.63 -4.22 -20.09
N ASP A 142 5.52 -4.34 -19.40
CA ASP A 142 4.41 -5.17 -19.86
C ASP A 142 3.55 -4.45 -20.87
N SER A 143 3.74 -3.16 -21.04
CA SER A 143 2.91 -2.42 -21.98
C SER A 143 3.45 -2.44 -23.38
N ARG A 144 4.51 -3.16 -23.65
CA ARG A 144 5.05 -3.24 -25.01
C ARG A 144 4.39 -4.25 -25.86
#